data_ab399d04286f1864818d71ac148c44e0
#
_entry.id   ab399d04286f1864818d71ac148c44e0
#
_cell.length_a   1.000
_cell.length_b   1.000
_cell.length_c   1.000
_cell.angle_alpha   90.00
_cell.angle_beta   90.00
_cell.angle_gamma   90.00
#
_symmetry.space_group_name_H-M   'P 1'
#
loop_
_entity.id
_entity.type
_entity.pdbx_description
1 polymer ?
#
loop_
_entity_poly.entity_id
_entity_poly.type
_entity_poly.pdbx_seq_one_letter_code
_entity_poly.pdbx_strand_id
1 'polypeptide(L)'
;EFGWKLDDWDKLAAGVVAGHIIECGAQCTGGNFTDWKLVPSFDDIGYPMVEAHPDGTFTVTKHPRTGGLVSVHTISEQLVYEMGSPAYIAPDCVARFDSIRLSPDGKDRVKVSGIKGEPLPEKLKVSISFAQGYRAFGRLMITGPDALAKAKAVASAFWRSVGGAGAYDDAITQIVGGYNFIPRFGMQ
;
A
#
# COMPACT_ATOMS: atom_id res chain seq x y z
N GLU A 1 25.57 13.74 -1.12
CA GLU A 1 25.61 15.18 -0.78
C GLU A 1 25.86 15.43 0.70
N PHE A 2 25.32 14.60 1.61
CA PHE A 2 25.49 14.75 3.05
C PHE A 2 26.83 14.23 3.60
N GLY A 3 27.64 13.56 2.78
CA GLY A 3 28.94 13.01 3.19
C GLY A 3 28.83 11.83 4.17
N TRP A 4 27.71 11.13 4.18
CA TRP A 4 27.52 9.95 5.02
C TRP A 4 28.45 8.81 4.60
N LYS A 5 28.91 8.06 5.59
CA LYS A 5 29.77 6.89 5.39
C LYS A 5 28.95 5.60 5.37
N LEU A 6 29.53 4.53 4.87
CA LEU A 6 28.88 3.22 4.79
C LEU A 6 28.65 2.56 6.17
N ASP A 7 29.25 3.09 7.22
CA ASP A 7 29.06 2.67 8.62
C ASP A 7 28.22 3.66 9.45
N ASP A 8 27.67 4.68 8.81
CA ASP A 8 26.71 5.61 9.43
C ASP A 8 25.31 4.96 9.48
N TRP A 9 25.16 3.81 10.14
CA TRP A 9 23.97 2.95 10.10
C TRP A 9 22.64 3.67 10.36
N ASP A 10 22.60 4.56 11.36
CA ASP A 10 21.40 5.35 11.67
C ASP A 10 20.99 6.26 10.48
N LYS A 11 21.94 6.83 9.79
CA LYS A 11 21.69 7.72 8.64
C LYS A 11 21.30 6.94 7.39
N LEU A 12 21.95 5.79 7.15
CA LEU A 12 21.56 4.89 6.06
C LEU A 12 20.14 4.37 6.27
N ALA A 13 19.81 3.97 7.51
CA ALA A 13 18.47 3.58 7.89
C ALA A 13 17.44 4.71 7.69
N ALA A 14 17.81 5.96 7.97
CA ALA A 14 16.97 7.12 7.69
C ALA A 14 16.67 7.25 6.18
N GLY A 15 17.64 7.00 5.34
CA GLY A 15 17.46 6.96 3.89
C GLY A 15 16.48 5.86 3.46
N VAL A 16 16.59 4.66 4.06
CA VAL A 16 15.66 3.54 3.82
C VAL A 16 14.24 3.89 4.23
N VAL A 17 14.06 4.47 5.42
CA VAL A 17 12.73 4.90 5.92
C VAL A 17 12.14 5.99 5.03
N ALA A 18 12.93 6.99 4.63
CA ALA A 18 12.49 8.04 3.72
C ALA A 18 12.06 7.45 2.37
N GLY A 19 12.84 6.51 1.83
CA GLY A 19 12.52 5.79 0.59
C GLY A 19 11.19 5.02 0.69
N HIS A 20 10.96 4.32 1.81
CA HIS A 20 9.70 3.61 2.05
C HIS A 20 8.48 4.55 2.10
N ILE A 21 8.66 5.73 2.69
CA ILE A 21 7.58 6.74 2.76
C ILE A 21 7.21 7.28 1.39
N ILE A 22 8.18 7.54 0.50
CA ILE A 22 7.92 8.14 -0.81
C ILE A 22 7.71 7.12 -1.93
N GLU A 23 7.95 5.84 -1.68
CA GLU A 23 7.87 4.80 -2.72
C GLU A 23 6.45 4.65 -3.28
N CYS A 24 5.46 4.29 -2.47
CA CYS A 24 4.05 4.22 -2.88
C CYS A 24 3.30 5.53 -2.61
N GLY A 25 3.53 6.12 -1.46
CA GLY A 25 3.07 7.44 -1.08
C GLY A 25 1.57 7.63 -0.81
N ALA A 26 0.73 6.72 -1.26
CA ALA A 26 -0.73 6.91 -1.23
C ALA A 26 -1.29 7.13 0.18
N GLN A 27 -0.86 6.35 1.17
CA GLN A 27 -1.28 6.52 2.56
C GLN A 27 -0.74 7.83 3.14
N CYS A 28 0.52 8.17 2.85
CA CYS A 28 1.18 9.37 3.36
C CYS A 28 0.42 10.66 3.10
N THR A 29 -0.15 10.78 1.91
CA THR A 29 -0.92 11.96 1.47
C THR A 29 -2.42 11.78 1.61
N GLY A 30 -2.87 10.71 2.24
CA GLY A 30 -4.27 10.45 2.56
C GLY A 30 -5.08 9.81 1.44
N GLY A 31 -4.48 9.49 0.28
CA GLY A 31 -5.20 8.92 -0.86
C GLY A 31 -5.77 7.52 -0.59
N ASN A 32 -5.14 6.76 0.31
CA ASN A 32 -5.59 5.43 0.76
C ASN A 32 -5.62 5.34 2.30
N PHE A 33 -5.92 6.46 2.95
CA PHE A 33 -5.96 6.57 4.40
C PHE A 33 -7.23 5.92 4.96
N THR A 34 -7.09 5.13 6.03
CA THR A 34 -8.22 4.44 6.67
C THR A 34 -9.30 5.41 7.13
N ASP A 35 -8.91 6.50 7.78
CA ASP A 35 -9.82 7.57 8.21
C ASP A 35 -10.03 8.62 7.10
N TRP A 36 -10.34 8.18 5.92
CA TRP A 36 -10.46 8.99 4.70
C TRP A 36 -11.36 10.23 4.85
N LYS A 37 -12.35 10.19 5.75
CA LYS A 37 -13.23 11.33 6.02
C LYS A 37 -12.52 12.54 6.63
N LEU A 38 -11.31 12.36 7.17
CA LEU A 38 -10.46 13.43 7.67
C LEU A 38 -9.69 14.14 6.56
N VAL A 39 -9.65 13.56 5.36
CA VAL A 39 -8.96 14.15 4.22
C VAL A 39 -9.79 15.28 3.64
N PRO A 40 -9.29 16.54 3.63
CA PRO A 40 -10.08 17.72 3.24
C PRO A 40 -10.53 17.71 1.77
N SER A 41 -9.72 17.13 0.88
CA SER A 41 -10.03 16.99 -0.55
C SER A 41 -9.24 15.82 -1.14
N PHE A 42 -9.89 15.08 -2.01
CA PHE A 42 -9.28 14.05 -2.85
C PHE A 42 -8.88 14.56 -4.23
N ASP A 43 -9.20 15.82 -4.53
CA ASP A 43 -8.81 16.42 -5.80
C ASP A 43 -7.31 16.69 -5.81
N ASP A 44 -6.66 16.32 -6.91
CA ASP A 44 -5.25 16.60 -7.15
C ASP A 44 -4.32 16.21 -5.97
N ILE A 45 -4.52 15.01 -5.43
CA ILE A 45 -3.63 14.45 -4.39
C ILE A 45 -2.26 14.17 -5.00
N GLY A 46 -1.24 14.92 -4.55
CA GLY A 46 0.14 14.73 -4.98
C GLY A 46 0.87 13.65 -4.17
N TYR A 47 2.07 13.34 -4.63
CA TYR A 47 3.01 12.50 -3.89
C TYR A 47 3.56 13.21 -2.65
N PRO A 48 3.96 12.46 -1.61
CA PRO A 48 4.69 13.05 -0.50
C PRO A 48 6.07 13.52 -0.94
N MET A 49 6.57 14.50 -0.23
CA MET A 49 7.93 15.01 -0.35
C MET A 49 8.67 14.81 0.97
N VAL A 50 9.96 14.58 0.90
CA VAL A 50 10.84 14.47 2.05
C VAL A 50 11.89 15.58 2.02
N GLU A 51 11.92 16.38 3.07
CA GLU A 51 12.97 17.36 3.32
C GLU A 51 13.99 16.71 4.27
N ALA A 52 15.08 16.19 3.71
CA ALA A 52 16.11 15.47 4.46
C ALA A 52 17.17 16.39 5.06
N HIS A 53 17.70 16.03 6.24
CA HIS A 53 18.74 16.75 6.94
C HIS A 53 20.01 15.90 7.12
N PRO A 54 21.21 16.54 7.23
CA PRO A 54 22.48 15.82 7.37
C PRO A 54 22.59 14.93 8.62
N ASP A 55 21.80 15.21 9.65
CA ASP A 55 21.73 14.41 10.90
C ASP A 55 20.90 13.14 10.80
N GLY A 56 20.28 12.87 9.63
CA GLY A 56 19.41 11.73 9.40
C GLY A 56 17.95 11.95 9.79
N THR A 57 17.61 13.11 10.35
CA THR A 57 16.18 13.46 10.51
C THR A 57 15.61 13.98 9.20
N PHE A 58 14.30 13.91 9.04
CA PHE A 58 13.64 14.50 7.88
C PHE A 58 12.20 14.91 8.19
N THR A 59 11.66 15.80 7.38
CA THR A 59 10.25 16.19 7.43
C THR A 59 9.52 15.68 6.19
N VAL A 60 8.41 15.00 6.42
CA VAL A 60 7.48 14.59 5.35
C VAL A 60 6.44 15.67 5.16
N THR A 61 6.21 16.05 3.91
CA THR A 61 5.23 17.05 3.52
C THR A 61 4.60 16.70 2.17
N LYS A 62 3.77 17.57 1.64
CA LYS A 62 3.21 17.46 0.30
C LYS A 62 3.35 18.78 -0.45
N HIS A 63 3.16 18.73 -1.75
CA HIS A 63 3.20 19.95 -2.56
C HIS A 63 2.12 20.94 -2.11
N PRO A 64 2.45 22.23 -1.95
CA PRO A 64 1.46 23.25 -1.60
C PRO A 64 0.36 23.32 -2.69
N ARG A 65 -0.85 23.62 -2.27
CA ARG A 65 -2.04 23.73 -3.15
C ARG A 65 -2.52 22.41 -3.76
N THR A 66 -2.11 21.27 -3.25
CA THR A 66 -2.68 19.95 -3.58
C THR A 66 -3.70 19.53 -2.53
N GLY A 67 -4.62 18.65 -2.90
CA GLY A 67 -5.49 17.93 -1.97
C GLY A 67 -4.72 16.99 -1.05
N GLY A 68 -5.42 16.13 -0.38
CA GLY A 68 -4.82 15.18 0.55
C GLY A 68 -4.56 15.76 1.94
N LEU A 69 -3.90 14.94 2.78
CA LEU A 69 -3.59 15.24 4.18
C LEU A 69 -2.26 14.58 4.54
N VAL A 70 -1.33 15.35 5.09
CA VAL A 70 -0.12 14.80 5.74
C VAL A 70 -0.24 15.00 7.24
N SER A 71 -0.27 13.91 7.97
CA SER A 71 -0.40 13.88 9.43
C SER A 71 0.41 12.73 10.03
N VAL A 72 0.59 12.73 11.35
CA VAL A 72 1.21 11.59 12.04
C VAL A 72 0.48 10.29 11.71
N HIS A 73 -0.84 10.30 11.61
CA HIS A 73 -1.63 9.10 11.32
C HIS A 73 -1.39 8.58 9.88
N THR A 74 -1.41 9.47 8.87
CA THR A 74 -1.17 9.07 7.48
C THR A 74 0.24 8.54 7.27
N ILE A 75 1.23 9.15 7.94
CA ILE A 75 2.62 8.66 7.92
C ILE A 75 2.73 7.31 8.64
N SER A 76 2.05 7.14 9.78
CA SER A 76 2.05 5.86 10.50
C SER A 76 1.49 4.71 9.64
N GLU A 77 0.41 4.94 8.91
CA GLU A 77 -0.14 3.93 7.99
C GLU A 77 0.85 3.57 6.88
N GLN A 78 1.55 4.55 6.31
CA GLN A 78 2.58 4.27 5.32
C GLN A 78 3.74 3.46 5.92
N LEU A 79 4.17 3.77 7.14
CA LEU A 79 5.29 3.07 7.77
C LEU A 79 4.99 1.59 8.04
N VAL A 80 3.75 1.22 8.26
CA VAL A 80 3.36 -0.18 8.46
C VAL A 80 2.91 -0.87 7.16
N TYR A 81 2.81 -0.15 6.07
CA TYR A 81 2.41 -0.69 4.77
C TYR A 81 3.43 -1.72 4.26
N GLU A 82 2.95 -2.92 3.93
CA GLU A 82 3.78 -4.06 3.50
C GLU A 82 4.91 -4.45 4.48
N MET A 83 4.80 -4.05 5.75
CA MET A 83 5.81 -4.31 6.77
C MET A 83 5.54 -5.64 7.48
N GLY A 84 6.45 -6.62 7.31
CA GLY A 84 6.36 -7.91 7.99
C GLY A 84 7.10 -7.94 9.32
N SER A 85 8.28 -7.34 9.37
CA SER A 85 9.12 -7.23 10.57
C SER A 85 9.57 -5.80 10.77
N PRO A 86 9.61 -5.29 12.01
CA PRO A 86 10.13 -3.95 12.27
C PRO A 86 11.64 -3.82 12.00
N ALA A 87 12.37 -4.91 11.95
CA ALA A 87 13.76 -4.96 11.48
C ALA A 87 13.76 -5.15 9.96
N TYR A 88 13.77 -4.07 9.21
CA TYR A 88 13.72 -4.08 7.75
C TYR A 88 15.13 -4.24 7.17
N ILE A 89 15.34 -5.36 6.46
CA ILE A 89 16.61 -5.67 5.83
C ILE A 89 16.70 -4.97 4.47
N ALA A 90 17.62 -4.01 4.37
CA ALA A 90 18.03 -3.37 3.14
C ALA A 90 19.40 -3.89 2.67
N PRO A 91 19.84 -3.59 1.45
CA PRO A 91 21.12 -4.08 0.93
C PRO A 91 22.36 -3.62 1.70
N ASP A 92 22.29 -2.53 2.44
CA ASP A 92 23.40 -1.85 3.09
C ASP A 92 23.25 -1.70 4.62
N CYS A 93 22.04 -1.88 5.16
CA CYS A 93 21.79 -1.82 6.60
C CYS A 93 20.50 -2.53 6.98
N VAL A 94 20.26 -2.70 8.27
CA VAL A 94 18.94 -3.06 8.82
C VAL A 94 18.33 -1.80 9.43
N ALA A 95 17.20 -1.34 8.90
CA ALA A 95 16.48 -0.20 9.45
C ALA A 95 15.46 -0.66 10.52
N ARG A 96 15.54 -0.05 11.71
CA ARG A 96 14.66 -0.35 12.84
C ARG A 96 13.43 0.56 12.81
N PHE A 97 12.36 0.08 12.22
CA PHE A 97 11.10 0.83 12.09
C PHE A 97 10.39 1.04 13.45
N ASP A 98 10.65 0.18 14.43
CA ASP A 98 10.15 0.31 15.80
C ASP A 98 10.85 1.42 16.62
N SER A 99 11.94 1.97 16.10
CA SER A 99 12.64 3.10 16.73
C SER A 99 12.10 4.47 16.30
N ILE A 100 11.34 4.52 15.20
CA ILE A 100 10.88 5.75 14.56
C ILE A 100 10.00 6.58 15.50
N ARG A 101 10.24 7.87 15.49
CA ARG A 101 9.42 8.86 16.21
C ARG A 101 8.87 9.88 15.24
N LEU A 102 7.55 10.08 15.31
CA LEU A 102 6.82 11.05 14.53
C LEU A 102 6.36 12.20 15.41
N SER A 103 6.49 13.41 14.92
CA SER A 103 5.96 14.60 15.59
C SER A 103 5.41 15.59 14.55
N PRO A 104 4.29 16.29 14.85
CA PRO A 104 3.81 17.37 14.00
C PRO A 104 4.88 18.45 13.83
N ASP A 105 5.02 18.98 12.61
CA ASP A 105 5.98 20.04 12.25
C ASP A 105 5.29 21.14 11.44
N GLY A 106 4.05 21.45 11.78
CA GLY A 106 3.20 22.40 11.09
C GLY A 106 2.07 21.74 10.30
N LYS A 107 1.37 22.54 9.50
CA LYS A 107 0.27 22.03 8.65
C LYS A 107 0.83 21.20 7.52
N ASP A 108 0.29 19.99 7.35
CA ASP A 108 0.74 19.03 6.35
C ASP A 108 2.26 18.76 6.41
N ARG A 109 2.81 18.73 7.63
CA ARG A 109 4.23 18.48 7.89
C ARG A 109 4.40 17.58 9.10
N VAL A 110 5.21 16.55 8.96
CA VAL A 110 5.54 15.61 10.05
C VAL A 110 7.03 15.39 10.09
N LYS A 111 7.65 15.70 11.22
CA LYS A 111 9.06 15.39 11.47
C LYS A 111 9.21 13.92 11.83
N VAL A 112 10.16 13.26 11.16
CA VAL A 112 10.58 11.88 11.40
C VAL A 112 11.97 11.87 12.00
N SER A 113 12.13 11.16 13.11
CA SER A 113 13.37 11.13 13.89
C SER A 113 13.53 9.84 14.67
N GLY A 114 14.63 9.68 15.40
CA GLY A 114 14.88 8.54 16.28
C GLY A 114 15.19 7.23 15.54
N ILE A 115 15.35 7.29 14.23
CA ILE A 115 15.63 6.14 13.38
C ILE A 115 16.95 5.51 13.78
N LYS A 116 16.95 4.20 14.00
CA LYS A 116 18.12 3.39 14.28
C LYS A 116 18.43 2.45 13.14
N GLY A 117 19.71 2.31 12.86
CA GLY A 117 20.27 1.39 11.90
C GLY A 117 21.17 0.35 12.57
N GLU A 118 21.18 -0.85 12.02
CA GLU A 118 22.09 -1.91 12.40
C GLU A 118 22.95 -2.29 11.20
N PRO A 119 24.14 -2.87 11.42
CA PRO A 119 24.96 -3.39 10.34
C PRO A 119 24.21 -4.40 9.47
N LEU A 120 24.70 -4.60 8.26
CA LEU A 120 24.19 -5.62 7.35
C LEU A 120 24.20 -7.00 8.03
N PRO A 121 23.10 -7.76 8.00
CA PRO A 121 23.05 -9.12 8.54
C PRO A 121 23.82 -10.08 7.64
N GLU A 122 24.18 -11.25 8.18
CA GLU A 122 24.86 -12.30 7.42
C GLU A 122 24.04 -12.82 6.23
N LYS A 123 22.70 -12.75 6.35
CA LYS A 123 21.76 -13.22 5.33
C LYS A 123 20.96 -12.06 4.77
N LEU A 124 20.98 -11.92 3.46
CA LEU A 124 20.20 -10.94 2.75
C LEU A 124 18.78 -11.45 2.44
N LYS A 125 17.84 -10.54 2.36
CA LYS A 125 16.50 -10.81 1.83
C LYS A 125 16.60 -11.02 0.32
N VAL A 126 15.99 -12.08 -0.18
CA VAL A 126 15.93 -12.40 -1.60
C VAL A 126 14.48 -12.51 -2.04
N SER A 127 14.14 -11.82 -3.11
CA SER A 127 12.83 -11.99 -3.77
C SER A 127 12.94 -13.14 -4.75
N ILE A 128 12.01 -14.10 -4.66
CA ILE A 128 11.95 -15.27 -5.51
C ILE A 128 10.59 -15.34 -6.17
N SER A 129 10.58 -15.49 -7.49
CA SER A 129 9.37 -15.79 -8.26
C SER A 129 9.40 -17.24 -8.70
N PHE A 130 8.30 -17.94 -8.49
CA PHE A 130 8.17 -19.33 -8.93
C PHE A 130 6.76 -19.58 -9.48
N ALA A 131 6.65 -20.54 -10.41
CA ALA A 131 5.36 -20.95 -10.95
C ALA A 131 4.65 -21.87 -9.96
N GLN A 132 3.45 -21.50 -9.54
CA GLN A 132 2.64 -22.28 -8.59
C GLN A 132 1.34 -22.79 -9.22
N GLY A 133 1.08 -22.48 -10.46
CA GLY A 133 -0.13 -22.86 -11.16
C GLY A 133 -0.61 -21.77 -12.10
N TYR A 134 -1.87 -21.86 -12.48
CA TYR A 134 -2.49 -20.93 -13.42
C TYR A 134 -3.74 -20.31 -12.82
N ARG A 135 -3.93 -19.03 -13.06
CA ARG A 135 -5.20 -18.34 -12.80
C ARG A 135 -5.79 -17.92 -14.14
N ALA A 136 -7.04 -18.29 -14.36
CA ALA A 136 -7.82 -17.79 -15.49
C ALA A 136 -9.02 -17.00 -14.97
N PHE A 137 -9.41 -15.95 -15.65
CA PHE A 137 -10.68 -15.29 -15.40
C PHE A 137 -11.33 -14.90 -16.73
N GLY A 138 -12.67 -14.86 -16.73
CA GLY A 138 -13.46 -14.40 -17.86
C GLY A 138 -14.55 -13.43 -17.39
N ARG A 139 -14.91 -12.49 -18.23
CA ARG A 139 -16.02 -11.57 -18.01
C ARG A 139 -17.03 -11.74 -19.13
N LEU A 140 -18.29 -11.85 -18.74
CA LEU A 140 -19.40 -11.91 -19.68
C LEU A 140 -20.36 -10.77 -19.38
N MET A 141 -20.77 -10.05 -20.40
CA MET A 141 -21.80 -9.04 -20.27
C MET A 141 -23.16 -9.70 -20.57
N ILE A 142 -24.06 -9.62 -19.62
CA ILE A 142 -25.40 -10.16 -19.71
C ILE A 142 -26.41 -9.02 -19.70
N THR A 143 -27.26 -8.97 -20.72
CA THR A 143 -28.26 -7.90 -20.88
C THR A 143 -29.66 -8.37 -20.53
N GLY A 144 -30.54 -7.41 -20.17
CA GLY A 144 -31.95 -7.67 -19.88
C GLY A 144 -32.78 -8.19 -21.11
N PRO A 145 -34.03 -8.62 -20.91
CA PRO A 145 -34.72 -8.80 -19.63
C PRO A 145 -34.15 -9.97 -18.81
N ASP A 146 -34.47 -10.04 -17.52
CA ASP A 146 -34.08 -11.12 -16.60
C ASP A 146 -32.57 -11.34 -16.48
N ALA A 147 -31.78 -10.25 -16.54
CA ALA A 147 -30.33 -10.30 -16.58
C ALA A 147 -29.70 -11.16 -15.46
N LEU A 148 -30.22 -11.06 -14.22
CA LEU A 148 -29.73 -11.87 -13.10
C LEU A 148 -29.98 -13.37 -13.28
N ALA A 149 -31.17 -13.75 -13.72
CA ALA A 149 -31.50 -15.15 -13.96
C ALA A 149 -30.67 -15.73 -15.11
N LYS A 150 -30.50 -14.96 -16.19
CA LYS A 150 -29.61 -15.32 -17.30
C LYS A 150 -28.16 -15.47 -16.85
N ALA A 151 -27.64 -14.53 -16.05
CA ALA A 151 -26.26 -14.58 -15.55
C ALA A 151 -26.01 -15.85 -14.72
N LYS A 152 -26.95 -16.25 -13.86
CA LYS A 152 -26.88 -17.50 -13.10
C LYS A 152 -26.91 -18.74 -14.03
N ALA A 153 -27.78 -18.73 -15.04
CA ALA A 153 -27.87 -19.82 -16.00
C ALA A 153 -26.59 -19.94 -16.84
N VAL A 154 -26.04 -18.83 -17.30
CA VAL A 154 -24.77 -18.77 -18.06
C VAL A 154 -23.61 -19.26 -17.20
N ALA A 155 -23.49 -18.79 -15.96
CA ALA A 155 -22.45 -19.27 -15.04
C ALA A 155 -22.51 -20.77 -14.81
N SER A 156 -23.72 -21.31 -14.62
CA SER A 156 -23.92 -22.76 -14.47
C SER A 156 -23.57 -23.54 -15.76
N ALA A 157 -23.91 -23.01 -16.92
CA ALA A 157 -23.56 -23.61 -18.20
C ALA A 157 -22.04 -23.58 -18.43
N PHE A 158 -21.40 -22.48 -18.11
CA PHE A 158 -19.95 -22.37 -18.18
C PHE A 158 -19.24 -23.42 -17.33
N TRP A 159 -19.61 -23.53 -16.06
CA TRP A 159 -18.97 -24.52 -15.18
C TRP A 159 -19.17 -25.94 -15.67
N ARG A 160 -20.35 -26.30 -16.18
CA ARG A 160 -20.57 -27.62 -16.79
C ARG A 160 -19.67 -27.87 -18.01
N SER A 161 -19.46 -26.86 -18.84
CA SER A 161 -18.66 -27.01 -20.06
C SER A 161 -17.17 -27.21 -19.80
N VAL A 162 -16.66 -26.77 -18.63
CA VAL A 162 -15.24 -26.87 -18.24
C VAL A 162 -14.99 -27.96 -17.18
N GLY A 163 -15.91 -28.91 -17.02
CA GLY A 163 -15.75 -30.04 -16.09
C GLY A 163 -16.28 -29.82 -14.69
N GLY A 164 -16.94 -28.69 -14.43
CA GLY A 164 -17.46 -28.31 -13.12
C GLY A 164 -16.50 -27.50 -12.26
N ALA A 165 -17.03 -26.71 -11.35
CA ALA A 165 -16.23 -25.92 -10.43
C ALA A 165 -15.30 -26.78 -9.56
N GLY A 166 -15.71 -27.99 -9.19
CA GLY A 166 -14.89 -28.93 -8.41
C GLY A 166 -13.69 -29.53 -9.14
N ALA A 167 -13.52 -29.26 -10.44
CA ALA A 167 -12.32 -29.66 -11.20
C ALA A 167 -11.12 -28.73 -11.01
N TYR A 168 -11.28 -27.67 -10.23
CA TYR A 168 -10.26 -26.65 -9.98
C TYR A 168 -10.00 -26.53 -8.48
N ASP A 169 -8.79 -26.13 -8.10
CA ASP A 169 -8.41 -25.90 -6.71
C ASP A 169 -9.25 -24.77 -6.07
N ASP A 170 -9.58 -23.74 -6.88
CA ASP A 170 -10.47 -22.65 -6.50
C ASP A 170 -11.32 -22.19 -7.69
N ALA A 171 -12.60 -21.92 -7.44
CA ALA A 171 -13.55 -21.54 -8.47
C ALA A 171 -14.55 -20.50 -7.94
N ILE A 172 -14.44 -19.26 -8.44
CA ILE A 172 -15.24 -18.13 -7.99
C ILE A 172 -16.16 -17.65 -9.12
N THR A 173 -17.43 -17.43 -8.81
CA THR A 173 -18.36 -16.72 -9.69
C THR A 173 -18.86 -15.45 -9.00
N GLN A 174 -18.65 -14.31 -9.65
CA GLN A 174 -19.17 -13.02 -9.21
C GLN A 174 -20.16 -12.47 -10.24
N ILE A 175 -21.33 -12.04 -9.79
CA ILE A 175 -22.32 -11.35 -10.62
C ILE A 175 -22.35 -9.88 -10.17
N VAL A 176 -21.68 -9.03 -10.93
CA VAL A 176 -21.59 -7.58 -10.65
C VAL A 176 -22.81 -6.87 -11.25
N GLY A 177 -23.42 -5.98 -10.48
CA GLY A 177 -24.64 -5.29 -10.89
C GLY A 177 -25.92 -6.14 -10.70
N GLY A 178 -25.79 -7.36 -10.21
CA GLY A 178 -26.93 -8.19 -9.84
C GLY A 178 -27.52 -7.79 -8.48
N TYR A 179 -28.72 -8.30 -8.21
CA TYR A 179 -29.49 -7.97 -7.01
C TYR A 179 -28.72 -8.12 -5.68
N ASN A 180 -27.85 -9.11 -5.57
CA ASN A 180 -27.07 -9.36 -4.35
C ASN A 180 -25.89 -8.40 -4.16
N PHE A 181 -25.51 -7.64 -5.18
CA PHE A 181 -24.38 -6.73 -5.12
C PHE A 181 -24.80 -5.30 -4.79
N ILE A 182 -25.82 -4.79 -5.50
CA ILE A 182 -26.29 -3.41 -5.32
C ILE A 182 -26.73 -3.11 -3.89
N PRO A 183 -27.52 -3.96 -3.20
CA PRO A 183 -27.95 -3.70 -1.84
C PRO A 183 -26.81 -3.61 -0.81
N ARG A 184 -25.69 -4.29 -1.07
CA ARG A 184 -24.56 -4.26 -0.14
C ARG A 184 -23.74 -2.97 -0.23
N PHE A 185 -23.66 -2.35 -1.38
CA PHE A 185 -22.74 -1.25 -1.64
C PHE A 185 -23.40 0.05 -2.08
N GLY A 186 -24.61 0.04 -2.52
CA GLY A 186 -25.26 1.23 -3.09
C GLY A 186 -26.51 1.71 -2.40
N MET A 187 -27.10 0.96 -1.48
CA MET A 187 -28.39 1.26 -0.86
C MET A 187 -28.36 1.30 0.66
N GLN A 188 -27.16 1.42 1.25
CA GLN A 188 -27.04 1.67 2.70
C GLN A 188 -26.63 3.12 2.94
#